data_a69fd6971f8c37acf7080ccd066a7061
#
_entry.id   a69fd6971f8c37acf7080ccd066a7061
#
_cell.length_a   1.000
_cell.length_b   1.000
_cell.length_c   1.000
_cell.angle_alpha   90.00
_cell.angle_beta   90.00
_cell.angle_gamma   90.00
#
_symmetry.space_group_name_H-M   'P 1'
#
loop_
_entity.id
_entity.type
_entity.pdbx_description
1 polymer ?
#
loop_
_entity_poly.entity_id
_entity_poly.type
_entity_poly.pdbx_seq_one_letter_code
_entity_poly.pdbx_strand_id
1 'polypeptide(L)'
;MSQPVSRWRWPSEGKVIRTYSSNLHKGIDLSGDRGDPVRAVASGKVVYAGTGVTGYGSLLIIKHNDTYLSAYGHNERLLVSENTSVIAGQQIATMGSSGTDSVKLHFELRRRGKPVDPLTLLPMRR
;
A
#
# COMPACT_ATOMS: atom_id res chain seq x y z
N MET A 1 -13.02 -19.65 2.80
CA MET A 1 -14.00 -18.56 2.71
C MET A 1 -13.40 -17.26 3.16
N SER A 2 -13.56 -16.21 2.37
CA SER A 2 -12.97 -14.91 2.67
C SER A 2 -13.79 -14.12 3.68
N GLN A 3 -13.08 -13.45 4.58
CA GLN A 3 -13.71 -12.52 5.51
C GLN A 3 -13.74 -11.14 4.90
N PRO A 4 -14.83 -10.39 5.04
CA PRO A 4 -14.84 -8.99 4.60
C PRO A 4 -13.88 -8.16 5.43
N VAL A 5 -13.34 -7.10 4.83
CA VAL A 5 -12.53 -6.13 5.57
C VAL A 5 -13.49 -5.30 6.41
N SER A 6 -13.36 -5.39 7.72
CA SER A 6 -14.26 -4.69 8.63
C SER A 6 -13.86 -3.22 8.82
N ARG A 7 -12.58 -2.90 8.62
CA ARG A 7 -12.07 -1.56 8.87
C ARG A 7 -10.77 -1.36 8.12
N TRP A 8 -10.67 -0.27 7.36
CA TRP A 8 -9.44 0.13 6.68
C TRP A 8 -8.66 1.12 7.53
N ARG A 9 -7.33 1.01 7.54
CA ARG A 9 -6.44 1.95 8.23
C ARG A 9 -5.55 2.63 7.20
N TRP A 10 -5.08 3.82 7.52
CA TRP A 10 -4.13 4.51 6.65
C TRP A 10 -2.78 3.78 6.66
N PRO A 11 -2.09 3.72 5.50
CA PRO A 11 -0.80 3.03 5.42
C PRO A 11 0.36 3.84 5.98
N SER A 12 0.20 5.15 6.16
CA SER A 12 1.24 6.02 6.72
C SER A 12 0.61 7.30 7.25
N GLU A 13 1.43 8.10 7.96
CA GLU A 13 0.99 9.36 8.56
C GLU A 13 1.00 10.53 7.57
N GLY A 14 1.61 10.37 6.40
CA GLY A 14 1.81 11.45 5.44
C GLY A 14 0.54 11.99 4.81
N LYS A 15 0.66 13.14 4.20
CA LYS A 15 -0.44 13.79 3.48
C LYS A 15 -0.55 13.23 2.07
N VAL A 16 -1.76 13.22 1.52
CA VAL A 16 -1.97 12.88 0.11
C VAL A 16 -1.40 14.00 -0.74
N ILE A 17 -0.40 13.67 -1.55
CA ILE A 17 0.25 14.62 -2.45
C ILE A 17 -0.10 14.37 -3.93
N ARG A 18 -0.70 13.22 -4.23
CA ARG A 18 -1.22 12.92 -5.55
C ARG A 18 -2.44 12.01 -5.39
N THR A 19 -3.53 12.36 -6.06
CA THR A 19 -4.79 11.63 -5.95
C THR A 19 -4.93 10.60 -7.06
N TYR A 20 -5.85 9.67 -6.85
CA TYR A 20 -6.21 8.66 -7.83
C TYR A 20 -6.86 9.32 -9.06
N SER A 21 -6.53 8.80 -10.25
CA SER A 21 -7.18 9.16 -11.51
C SER A 21 -7.29 7.90 -12.34
N SER A 22 -8.50 7.58 -12.80
CA SER A 22 -8.73 6.35 -13.54
C SER A 22 -7.84 6.20 -14.78
N ASN A 23 -7.37 7.32 -15.34
CA ASN A 23 -6.54 7.32 -16.55
C ASN A 23 -5.05 7.49 -16.28
N LEU A 24 -4.68 8.21 -15.21
CA LEU A 24 -3.30 8.69 -15.04
C LEU A 24 -2.59 8.16 -13.80
N HIS A 25 -3.31 7.78 -12.75
CA HIS A 25 -2.68 7.40 -11.49
C HIS A 25 -3.50 6.35 -10.76
N LYS A 26 -2.95 5.16 -10.62
CA LYS A 26 -3.69 3.97 -10.16
C LYS A 26 -3.92 3.93 -8.64
N GLY A 27 -3.40 4.90 -7.90
CA GLY A 27 -3.52 4.95 -6.46
C GLY A 27 -3.36 6.36 -5.96
N ILE A 28 -2.87 6.49 -4.74
CA ILE A 28 -2.53 7.79 -4.15
C ILE A 28 -1.06 7.77 -3.74
N ASP A 29 -0.43 8.95 -3.75
CA ASP A 29 0.91 9.11 -3.20
C ASP A 29 0.81 9.88 -1.90
N LEU A 30 1.55 9.43 -0.89
CA LEU A 30 1.59 10.03 0.44
C LEU A 30 2.99 10.55 0.70
N SER A 31 3.08 11.76 1.26
CA SER A 31 4.35 12.38 1.63
C SER A 31 4.93 11.71 2.87
N GLY A 32 6.22 11.93 3.09
CA GLY A 32 6.90 11.48 4.29
C GLY A 32 8.40 11.58 4.14
N ASP A 33 9.09 11.06 5.14
CA ASP A 33 10.54 11.04 5.18
C ASP A 33 11.04 9.61 4.99
N ARG A 34 12.26 9.49 4.49
CA ARG A 34 12.93 8.20 4.34
C ARG A 34 12.98 7.50 5.70
N GLY A 35 12.51 6.26 5.72
CA GLY A 35 12.48 5.48 6.94
C GLY A 35 11.16 5.54 7.70
N ASP A 36 10.22 6.39 7.31
CA ASP A 36 8.91 6.45 7.96
C ASP A 36 8.19 5.10 7.88
N PRO A 37 7.43 4.73 8.92
CA PRO A 37 6.71 3.46 8.91
C PRO A 37 5.67 3.40 7.80
N VAL A 38 5.63 2.25 7.12
CA VAL A 38 4.56 1.85 6.21
C VAL A 38 3.83 0.68 6.86
N ARG A 39 2.51 0.79 6.99
CA ARG A 39 1.70 -0.15 7.77
C ARG A 39 0.64 -0.81 6.92
N ALA A 40 0.34 -2.06 7.25
CA ALA A 40 -0.75 -2.80 6.59
C ALA A 40 -2.08 -2.10 6.86
N VAL A 41 -2.86 -1.86 5.81
CA VAL A 41 -4.15 -1.16 5.91
C VAL A 41 -5.26 -2.04 6.48
N ALA A 42 -5.06 -3.34 6.47
CA ALA A 42 -5.97 -4.35 7.04
C ALA A 42 -5.20 -5.65 7.18
N SER A 43 -5.76 -6.59 7.91
CA SER A 43 -5.17 -7.92 8.03
C SER A 43 -5.16 -8.64 6.70
N GLY A 44 -4.17 -9.49 6.47
CA GLY A 44 -4.07 -10.25 5.24
C GLY A 44 -2.78 -11.04 5.16
N LYS A 45 -2.46 -11.46 3.94
CA LYS A 45 -1.26 -12.26 3.66
C LYS A 45 -0.47 -11.59 2.55
N VAL A 46 0.84 -11.48 2.75
CA VAL A 46 1.75 -10.94 1.73
C VAL A 46 1.81 -11.92 0.57
N VAL A 47 1.39 -11.46 -0.61
CA VAL A 47 1.41 -12.29 -1.82
C VAL A 47 2.52 -11.89 -2.78
N TYR A 48 3.16 -10.73 -2.56
CA TYR A 48 4.33 -10.31 -3.34
C TYR A 48 5.21 -9.40 -2.50
N ALA A 49 6.52 -9.60 -2.59
CA ALA A 49 7.53 -8.74 -1.96
C ALA A 49 8.76 -8.74 -2.85
N GLY A 50 9.04 -7.62 -3.52
CA GLY A 50 10.18 -7.58 -4.43
C GLY A 50 10.23 -6.33 -5.30
N THR A 51 11.11 -6.38 -6.30
CA THR A 51 11.39 -5.26 -7.20
C THR A 51 11.10 -5.58 -8.66
N GLY A 52 10.40 -6.68 -8.93
CA GLY A 52 10.19 -7.18 -10.30
C GLY A 52 9.08 -6.51 -11.08
N VAL A 53 8.32 -5.58 -10.47
CA VAL A 53 7.23 -4.88 -11.17
C VAL A 53 7.69 -3.48 -11.51
N THR A 54 7.80 -3.19 -12.80
CA THR A 54 8.31 -1.91 -13.30
C THR A 54 7.48 -0.75 -12.78
N GLY A 55 8.15 0.30 -12.30
CA GLY A 55 7.51 1.55 -11.88
C GLY A 55 7.19 1.61 -10.40
N TYR A 56 7.33 0.53 -9.63
CA TYR A 56 6.98 0.50 -8.21
C TYR A 56 8.18 0.48 -7.27
N GLY A 57 9.38 0.20 -7.79
CA GLY A 57 10.54 0.01 -6.92
C GLY A 57 10.36 -1.21 -6.03
N SER A 58 10.69 -1.09 -4.74
CA SER A 58 10.44 -2.15 -3.77
C SER A 58 8.96 -2.17 -3.39
N LEU A 59 8.27 -3.23 -3.78
CA LEU A 59 6.81 -3.33 -3.74
C LEU A 59 6.37 -4.45 -2.81
N LEU A 60 5.37 -4.16 -1.98
CA LEU A 60 4.61 -5.17 -1.24
C LEU A 60 3.17 -5.20 -1.73
N ILE A 61 2.62 -6.42 -1.85
CA ILE A 61 1.20 -6.60 -2.13
C ILE A 61 0.63 -7.52 -1.05
N ILE A 62 -0.47 -7.09 -0.44
CA ILE A 62 -1.17 -7.86 0.59
C ILE A 62 -2.55 -8.24 0.06
N LYS A 63 -2.89 -9.52 0.17
CA LYS A 63 -4.22 -10.02 -0.11
C LYS A 63 -5.03 -10.04 1.18
N HIS A 64 -6.09 -9.26 1.22
CA HIS A 64 -6.95 -9.15 2.40
C HIS A 64 -8.07 -10.18 2.39
N ASN A 65 -8.63 -10.43 1.21
CA ASN A 65 -9.67 -11.42 0.98
C ASN A 65 -9.76 -11.69 -0.53
N ASP A 66 -10.81 -12.38 -0.98
CA ASP A 66 -10.94 -12.68 -2.41
C ASP A 66 -11.24 -11.46 -3.28
N THR A 67 -11.62 -10.34 -2.66
CA THR A 67 -12.02 -9.13 -3.37
C THR A 67 -10.90 -8.09 -3.40
N TYR A 68 -10.16 -7.89 -2.30
CA TYR A 68 -9.27 -6.75 -2.13
C TYR A 68 -7.80 -7.12 -1.97
N LEU A 69 -6.95 -6.36 -2.69
CA LEU A 69 -5.50 -6.33 -2.50
C LEU A 69 -5.12 -4.89 -2.15
N SER A 70 -4.04 -4.73 -1.38
CA SER A 70 -3.37 -3.44 -1.21
C SER A 70 -1.93 -3.54 -1.69
N ALA A 71 -1.43 -2.45 -2.26
CA ALA A 71 -0.07 -2.39 -2.79
C ALA A 71 0.64 -1.16 -2.26
N TYR A 72 1.92 -1.33 -1.92
CA TYR A 72 2.75 -0.33 -1.26
C TYR A 72 4.06 -0.23 -2.02
N GLY A 73 4.27 0.88 -2.74
CA GLY A 73 5.43 1.07 -3.61
C GLY A 73 6.43 2.09 -3.11
N HIS A 74 7.61 2.10 -3.72
CA HIS A 74 8.73 2.98 -3.45
C HIS A 74 9.36 2.82 -2.06
N ASN A 75 9.18 1.64 -1.43
CA ASN A 75 9.72 1.39 -0.10
C ASN A 75 11.24 1.43 -0.10
N GLU A 76 11.81 1.80 1.05
CA GLU A 76 13.24 1.69 1.30
C GLU A 76 13.60 0.25 1.66
N ARG A 77 12.88 -0.31 2.65
CA ARG A 77 13.10 -1.67 3.12
C ARG A 77 11.76 -2.38 3.28
N LEU A 78 11.75 -3.64 2.89
CA LEU A 78 10.61 -4.52 3.10
C LEU A 78 10.88 -5.33 4.38
N LEU A 79 9.98 -5.27 5.35
CA LEU A 79 10.17 -5.90 6.67
C LEU A 79 9.46 -7.24 6.77
N VAL A 80 8.70 -7.62 5.75
CA VAL A 80 8.00 -8.90 5.70
C VAL A 80 8.26 -9.56 4.35
N SER A 81 8.13 -10.87 4.30
CA SER A 81 8.35 -11.64 3.08
C SER A 81 7.03 -12.24 2.59
N GLU A 82 7.06 -12.79 1.37
CA GLU A 82 5.92 -13.48 0.79
C GLU A 82 5.44 -14.59 1.72
N ASN A 83 4.15 -14.79 1.74
CA ASN A 83 3.43 -15.76 2.57
C ASN A 83 3.34 -15.41 4.06
N THR A 84 3.89 -14.26 4.49
CA THR A 84 3.73 -13.79 5.87
C THR A 84 2.30 -13.28 6.08
N SER A 85 1.68 -13.70 7.18
CA SER A 85 0.41 -13.14 7.62
C SER A 85 0.68 -11.86 8.41
N VAL A 86 -0.09 -10.82 8.15
CA VAL A 86 0.03 -9.52 8.81
C VAL A 86 -1.31 -9.11 9.39
N ILE A 87 -1.27 -8.28 10.44
CA ILE A 87 -2.48 -7.71 11.03
C ILE A 87 -2.59 -6.23 10.67
N ALA A 88 -3.81 -5.70 10.73
CA ALA A 88 -4.06 -4.28 10.46
C ALA A 88 -3.18 -3.41 11.36
N GLY A 89 -2.52 -2.41 10.79
CA GLY A 89 -1.64 -1.51 11.51
C GLY A 89 -0.21 -2.00 11.73
N GLN A 90 0.09 -3.24 11.41
CA GLN A 90 1.45 -3.78 11.54
C GLN A 90 2.40 -3.06 10.58
N GLN A 91 3.58 -2.68 11.07
CA GLN A 91 4.60 -2.11 10.20
C GLN A 91 5.15 -3.19 9.27
N ILE A 92 5.10 -2.92 7.96
CA ILE A 92 5.49 -3.90 6.94
C ILE A 92 6.67 -3.44 6.10
N ALA A 93 6.98 -2.13 6.13
CA ALA A 93 8.07 -1.56 5.35
C ALA A 93 8.47 -0.21 5.92
N THR A 94 9.51 0.39 5.32
CA THR A 94 9.89 1.78 5.56
C THR A 94 9.78 2.55 4.26
N MET A 95 9.38 3.82 4.37
CA MET A 95 9.20 4.69 3.20
C MET A 95 10.52 5.04 2.57
N GLY A 96 10.56 5.09 1.24
CA GLY A 96 11.75 5.43 0.51
C GLY A 96 11.46 6.10 -0.82
N SER A 97 12.42 5.98 -1.73
CA SER A 97 12.33 6.53 -3.08
C SER A 97 12.74 5.51 -4.14
N SER A 98 12.60 4.22 -3.84
CA SER A 98 12.96 3.17 -4.80
C SER A 98 12.05 3.26 -6.03
N GLY A 99 12.63 3.23 -7.22
CA GLY A 99 11.90 3.30 -8.48
C GLY A 99 11.27 4.66 -8.79
N THR A 100 11.65 5.73 -8.08
CA THR A 100 11.11 7.07 -8.30
C THR A 100 12.14 8.12 -7.91
N ASP A 101 11.82 9.40 -8.09
CA ASP A 101 12.75 10.52 -7.92
C ASP A 101 12.64 11.23 -6.57
N SER A 102 11.66 10.86 -5.75
CA SER A 102 11.48 11.52 -4.44
C SER A 102 10.92 10.54 -3.42
N VAL A 103 11.12 10.85 -2.13
CA VAL A 103 10.60 10.02 -1.05
C VAL A 103 9.08 10.16 -0.99
N LYS A 104 8.39 9.04 -1.08
CA LYS A 104 6.93 8.99 -0.98
C LYS A 104 6.48 7.55 -0.86
N LEU A 105 5.24 7.35 -0.44
CA LEU A 105 4.58 6.05 -0.52
C LEU A 105 3.56 6.10 -1.65
N HIS A 106 3.69 5.20 -2.62
CA HIS A 106 2.64 4.95 -3.61
C HIS A 106 1.76 3.84 -3.08
N PHE A 107 0.48 4.14 -2.86
CA PHE A 107 -0.46 3.21 -2.26
C PHE A 107 -1.63 2.95 -3.20
N GLU A 108 -1.94 1.67 -3.43
CA GLU A 108 -3.08 1.26 -4.25
C GLU A 108 -4.00 0.33 -3.47
N LEU A 109 -5.28 0.46 -3.73
CA LEU A 109 -6.27 -0.56 -3.41
C LEU A 109 -6.83 -1.10 -4.70
N ARG A 110 -6.92 -2.42 -4.79
CA ARG A 110 -7.45 -3.10 -5.97
C ARG A 110 -8.61 -3.97 -5.55
N ARG A 111 -9.70 -3.80 -6.28
CA ARG A 111 -10.91 -4.61 -6.10
C ARG A 111 -11.05 -5.52 -7.30
N ARG A 112 -10.98 -6.83 -7.04
CA ARG A 112 -11.03 -7.86 -8.10
C ARG A 112 -10.02 -7.57 -9.22
N GLY A 113 -8.79 -7.19 -8.81
CA GLY A 113 -7.69 -6.92 -9.72
C GLY A 113 -7.68 -5.53 -10.34
N LYS A 114 -8.70 -4.72 -10.14
CA LYS A 114 -8.79 -3.38 -10.72
C LYS A 114 -8.50 -2.30 -9.70
N PRO A 115 -7.67 -1.30 -10.03
CA PRO A 115 -7.43 -0.17 -9.13
C PRO A 115 -8.73 0.58 -8.84
N VAL A 116 -8.91 0.98 -7.59
CA VAL A 116 -10.02 1.84 -7.16
C VAL A 116 -9.44 3.02 -6.40
N ASP A 117 -10.21 4.09 -6.27
CA ASP A 117 -9.76 5.26 -5.51
C ASP A 117 -9.67 4.89 -4.03
N PRO A 118 -8.45 4.87 -3.44
CA PRO A 118 -8.30 4.50 -2.03
C PRO A 118 -9.07 5.41 -1.07
N LEU A 119 -9.28 6.67 -1.45
CA LEU A 119 -9.97 7.62 -0.58
C LEU A 119 -11.46 7.28 -0.39
N THR A 120 -12.02 6.42 -1.25
CA THR A 120 -13.40 5.95 -1.05
C THR A 120 -13.50 4.89 0.04
N LEU A 121 -12.38 4.26 0.42
CA LEU A 121 -12.36 3.18 1.41
C LEU A 121 -11.63 3.55 2.69
N LEU A 122 -10.60 4.41 2.61
CA LEU A 122 -9.84 4.84 3.78
C LEU A 122 -10.69 5.76 4.66
N PRO A 123 -10.51 5.71 6.00
CA PRO A 123 -11.27 6.59 6.88
C PRO A 123 -10.88 8.04 6.66
N MET A 124 -11.84 8.93 6.92
CA MET A 124 -11.60 10.36 6.77
C MET A 124 -10.52 10.82 7.75
N ARG A 125 -9.61 11.67 7.28
CA ARG A 125 -8.59 12.32 8.09
C ARG A 125 -8.96 13.76 8.35
N ARG A 126 -8.52 14.24 9.49
CA ARG A 126 -8.64 15.64 9.84
C ARG A 126 -7.35 16.39 9.59
#